data_bb935f3933ff63e5b5e659d2f7a84db2
#
_entry.id   bb935f3933ff63e5b5e659d2f7a84db2
#
_cell.length_a   1.000
_cell.length_b   1.000
_cell.length_c   1.000
_cell.angle_alpha   90.00
_cell.angle_beta   90.00
_cell.angle_gamma   90.00
#
_symmetry.space_group_name_H-M   'P 1'
#
loop_
_entity.id
_entity.type
_entity.pdbx_description
1 polymer ?
#
loop_
_entity_poly.entity_id
_entity_poly.type
_entity_poly.pdbx_seq_one_letter_code
_entity_poly.pdbx_strand_id
1 'polypeptide(L)'
;MLVKPKKSAIPISAILLSIALLYLALLLLIPAIAIFYEAFHQGIKVFLTSINQRDFWQATLLTLIVTAIAVPLNTVFGLCAAWVIGRNQFRGRTLLLSIIDLPFSISPVVAGLTIVLLYGKNGWLGNLLESINLKILFAIPGIVLATAFVTLPFVAREVIP
;
A
#
# COMPACT_ATOMS: atom_id res chain seq x y z
N MET A 1 -52.73 31.59 18.07
CA MET A 1 -51.96 30.38 18.44
C MET A 1 -50.52 30.54 17.91
N LEU A 2 -49.62 31.01 18.79
CA LEU A 2 -48.22 31.28 18.38
C LEU A 2 -47.42 30.00 18.51
N VAL A 3 -46.99 29.44 17.38
CA VAL A 3 -46.07 28.29 17.34
C VAL A 3 -44.71 28.76 17.80
N LYS A 4 -44.28 28.35 19.03
CA LYS A 4 -42.94 28.57 19.54
C LYS A 4 -41.94 27.88 18.61
N PRO A 5 -40.86 28.55 18.16
CA PRO A 5 -39.80 27.91 17.42
C PRO A 5 -39.14 26.84 18.31
N LYS A 6 -39.13 25.59 17.83
CA LYS A 6 -38.47 24.47 18.44
C LYS A 6 -36.96 24.77 18.42
N LYS A 7 -36.34 25.02 19.60
CA LYS A 7 -34.90 25.14 19.74
C LYS A 7 -34.28 23.90 19.09
N SER A 8 -33.49 24.09 18.05
CA SER A 8 -32.75 23.04 17.38
C SER A 8 -31.70 22.52 18.35
N ALA A 9 -32.05 21.50 19.08
CA ALA A 9 -31.05 20.69 19.75
C ALA A 9 -30.13 20.13 18.66
N ILE A 10 -28.83 20.40 18.78
CA ILE A 10 -27.85 19.85 17.84
C ILE A 10 -28.05 18.33 17.83
N PRO A 11 -28.37 17.73 16.70
CA PRO A 11 -28.67 16.31 16.66
C PRO A 11 -27.41 15.53 17.10
N ILE A 12 -27.58 14.52 17.93
CA ILE A 12 -26.49 13.68 18.46
C ILE A 12 -25.57 13.21 17.33
N SER A 13 -26.14 12.93 16.14
CA SER A 13 -25.40 12.60 14.92
C SER A 13 -24.40 13.68 14.48
N ALA A 14 -24.75 14.97 14.64
CA ALA A 14 -23.85 16.06 14.27
C ALA A 14 -22.69 16.18 15.27
N ILE A 15 -22.93 15.94 16.55
CA ILE A 15 -21.88 15.92 17.58
C ILE A 15 -20.91 14.76 17.32
N LEU A 16 -21.43 13.56 17.08
CA LEU A 16 -20.62 12.39 16.76
C LEU A 16 -19.79 12.60 15.48
N LEU A 17 -20.40 13.17 14.44
CA LEU A 17 -19.71 13.49 13.21
C LEU A 17 -18.60 14.53 13.43
N SER A 18 -18.87 15.57 14.22
CA SER A 18 -17.86 16.60 14.54
C SER A 18 -16.67 16.01 15.31
N ILE A 19 -16.94 15.13 16.27
CA ILE A 19 -15.87 14.44 17.04
C ILE A 19 -15.05 13.54 16.10
N ALA A 20 -15.71 12.78 15.24
CA ALA A 20 -15.04 11.90 14.28
C ALA A 20 -14.17 12.70 13.30
N LEU A 21 -14.70 13.81 12.75
CA LEU A 21 -13.95 14.68 11.85
C LEU A 21 -12.78 15.37 12.55
N LEU A 22 -12.98 15.82 13.79
CA LEU A 22 -11.90 16.42 14.58
C LEU A 22 -10.78 15.41 14.85
N TYR A 23 -11.15 14.20 15.27
CA TYR A 23 -10.20 13.11 15.49
C TYR A 23 -9.42 12.78 14.23
N LEU A 24 -10.12 12.63 13.09
CA LEU A 24 -9.49 12.36 11.80
C LEU A 24 -8.57 13.51 11.37
N ALA A 25 -9.01 14.75 11.55
CA ALA A 25 -8.19 15.93 11.23
C ALA A 25 -6.92 15.97 12.08
N LEU A 26 -7.00 15.73 13.40
CA LEU A 26 -5.83 15.68 14.28
C LEU A 26 -4.88 14.54 13.87
N LEU A 27 -5.41 13.36 13.57
CA LEU A 27 -4.64 12.19 13.17
C LEU A 27 -3.88 12.39 11.85
N LEU A 28 -4.43 13.19 10.93
CA LEU A 28 -3.79 13.50 9.65
C LEU A 28 -2.90 14.74 9.71
N LEU A 29 -3.38 15.81 10.41
CA LEU A 29 -2.67 17.10 10.41
C LEU A 29 -1.43 17.07 11.31
N ILE A 30 -1.47 16.39 12.47
CA ILE A 30 -0.31 16.34 13.37
C ILE A 30 0.91 15.74 12.69
N PRO A 31 0.86 14.53 12.07
CA PRO A 31 2.00 13.99 11.35
C PRO A 31 2.40 14.84 10.14
N ALA A 32 1.44 15.40 9.40
CA ALA A 32 1.73 16.27 8.27
C ALA A 32 2.53 17.52 8.71
N ILE A 33 2.05 18.21 9.74
CA ILE A 33 2.75 19.39 10.29
C ILE A 33 4.14 19.01 10.81
N ALA A 34 4.26 17.86 11.50
CA ALA A 34 5.54 17.38 12.01
C ALA A 34 6.54 17.14 10.87
N ILE A 35 6.11 16.53 9.75
CA ILE A 35 6.96 16.31 8.57
C ILE A 35 7.42 17.65 7.98
N PHE A 36 6.50 18.61 7.79
CA PHE A 36 6.85 19.93 7.27
C PHE A 36 7.77 20.69 8.23
N TYR A 37 7.49 20.66 9.51
CA TYR A 37 8.32 21.27 10.52
C TYR A 37 9.75 20.71 10.48
N GLU A 38 9.89 19.38 10.51
CA GLU A 38 11.20 18.73 10.46
C GLU A 38 11.95 19.00 9.16
N ALA A 39 11.23 19.03 8.02
CA ALA A 39 11.83 19.31 6.73
C ALA A 39 12.45 20.72 6.63
N PHE A 40 11.84 21.71 7.30
CA PHE A 40 12.25 23.11 7.18
C PHE A 40 12.92 23.67 8.43
N HIS A 41 12.85 23.01 9.56
CA HIS A 41 13.44 23.45 10.82
C HIS A 41 14.96 23.69 10.73
N GLN A 42 15.68 22.91 9.93
CA GLN A 42 17.13 23.09 9.70
C GLN A 42 17.45 24.13 8.61
N GLY A 43 16.42 24.75 8.05
CA GLY A 43 16.52 25.78 7.02
C GLY A 43 16.44 25.24 5.59
N ILE A 44 15.96 26.09 4.69
CA ILE A 44 15.73 25.77 3.28
C ILE A 44 17.01 25.30 2.56
N LYS A 45 18.18 25.80 2.95
CA LYS A 45 19.45 25.37 2.34
C LYS A 45 19.73 23.90 2.58
N VAL A 46 19.50 23.40 3.81
CA VAL A 46 19.69 21.98 4.15
C VAL A 46 18.69 21.12 3.41
N PHE A 47 17.44 21.55 3.32
CA PHE A 47 16.41 20.85 2.53
C PHE A 47 16.82 20.72 1.06
N LEU A 48 17.26 21.80 0.42
CA LEU A 48 17.69 21.78 -0.98
C LEU A 48 18.95 20.93 -1.19
N THR A 49 19.90 20.96 -0.25
CA THR A 49 21.09 20.09 -0.34
C THR A 49 20.74 18.62 -0.18
N SER A 50 19.75 18.28 0.66
CA SER A 50 19.28 16.91 0.83
C SER A 50 18.62 16.36 -0.44
N ILE A 51 17.86 17.18 -1.17
CA ILE A 51 17.28 16.80 -2.47
C ILE A 51 18.37 16.57 -3.53
N ASN A 52 19.48 17.31 -3.44
CA ASN A 52 20.59 17.17 -4.40
C ASN A 52 21.56 16.03 -4.05
N GLN A 53 21.32 15.30 -2.95
CA GLN A 53 22.14 14.15 -2.58
C GLN A 53 21.90 12.96 -3.53
N ARG A 54 22.96 12.20 -3.77
CA ARG A 54 22.94 11.03 -4.62
C ARG A 54 21.93 9.97 -4.13
N ASP A 55 21.81 9.84 -2.81
CA ASP A 55 20.91 8.85 -2.18
C ASP A 55 19.44 9.17 -2.46
N PHE A 56 19.06 10.45 -2.48
CA PHE A 56 17.72 10.89 -2.85
C PHE A 56 17.36 10.45 -4.28
N TRP A 57 18.26 10.70 -5.23
CA TRP A 57 18.04 10.34 -6.63
C TRP A 57 18.02 8.82 -6.84
N GLN A 58 18.88 8.08 -6.14
CA GLN A 58 18.86 6.62 -6.18
C GLN A 58 17.57 6.05 -5.61
N ALA A 59 17.09 6.55 -4.48
CA ALA A 59 15.82 6.13 -3.89
C ALA A 59 14.63 6.47 -4.81
N THR A 60 14.63 7.67 -5.40
CA THR A 60 13.60 8.10 -6.35
C THR A 60 13.58 7.20 -7.60
N LEU A 61 14.74 6.94 -8.18
CA LEU A 61 14.87 6.07 -9.35
C LEU A 61 14.40 4.63 -9.03
N LEU A 62 14.80 4.11 -7.86
CA LEU A 62 14.36 2.79 -7.40
C LEU A 62 12.83 2.74 -7.29
N THR A 63 12.21 3.73 -6.68
CA THR A 63 10.75 3.82 -6.56
C THR A 63 10.07 3.87 -7.92
N LEU A 64 10.60 4.66 -8.86
CA LEU A 64 10.07 4.74 -10.22
C LEU A 64 10.16 3.40 -10.96
N ILE A 65 11.30 2.70 -10.86
CA ILE A 65 11.48 1.39 -11.49
C ILE A 65 10.51 0.37 -10.91
N VAL A 66 10.43 0.30 -9.57
CA VAL A 66 9.53 -0.64 -8.88
C VAL A 66 8.07 -0.36 -9.27
N THR A 67 7.66 0.90 -9.28
CA THR A 67 6.30 1.30 -9.68
C THR A 67 6.02 0.99 -11.14
N ALA A 68 6.96 1.29 -12.04
CA ALA A 68 6.81 1.02 -13.47
C ALA A 68 6.67 -0.49 -13.80
N ILE A 69 7.15 -1.36 -12.93
CA ILE A 69 7.00 -2.82 -13.09
C ILE A 69 5.77 -3.33 -12.32
N ALA A 70 5.62 -2.95 -11.05
CA ALA A 70 4.58 -3.49 -10.18
C ALA A 70 3.17 -3.03 -10.61
N VAL A 71 2.99 -1.77 -11.03
CA VAL A 71 1.67 -1.26 -11.42
C VAL A 71 1.12 -1.95 -12.67
N PRO A 72 1.84 -2.05 -13.80
CA PRO A 72 1.34 -2.79 -14.96
C PRO A 72 1.09 -4.27 -14.66
N LEU A 73 1.99 -4.91 -13.90
CA LEU A 73 1.85 -6.29 -13.50
C LEU A 73 0.54 -6.50 -12.73
N ASN A 74 0.28 -5.71 -11.69
CA ASN A 74 -0.94 -5.80 -10.89
C ASN A 74 -2.18 -5.42 -11.67
N THR A 75 -2.07 -4.46 -12.59
CA THR A 75 -3.19 -4.07 -13.46
C THR A 75 -3.59 -5.24 -14.35
N VAL A 76 -2.64 -5.89 -15.02
CA VAL A 76 -2.93 -7.03 -15.90
C VAL A 76 -3.51 -8.20 -15.09
N PHE A 77 -2.85 -8.61 -14.00
CA PHE A 77 -3.34 -9.71 -13.18
C PHE A 77 -4.68 -9.40 -12.50
N GLY A 78 -4.83 -8.19 -11.96
CA GLY A 78 -6.05 -7.76 -11.30
C GLY A 78 -7.24 -7.69 -12.26
N LEU A 79 -7.05 -7.16 -13.48
CA LEU A 79 -8.07 -7.14 -14.51
C LEU A 79 -8.44 -8.55 -14.99
N CYS A 80 -7.45 -9.44 -15.20
CA CYS A 80 -7.70 -10.82 -15.57
C CYS A 80 -8.48 -11.55 -14.46
N ALA A 81 -8.09 -11.38 -13.20
CA ALA A 81 -8.79 -11.98 -12.07
C ALA A 81 -10.23 -11.44 -11.96
N ALA A 82 -10.41 -10.13 -12.05
CA ALA A 82 -11.71 -9.48 -12.02
C ALA A 82 -12.62 -9.94 -13.16
N TRP A 83 -12.09 -10.07 -14.37
CA TRP A 83 -12.82 -10.58 -15.52
C TRP A 83 -13.32 -12.02 -15.28
N VAL A 84 -12.44 -12.92 -14.83
CA VAL A 84 -12.79 -14.32 -14.56
C VAL A 84 -13.83 -14.43 -13.44
N ILE A 85 -13.63 -13.71 -12.35
CA ILE A 85 -14.49 -13.74 -11.17
C ILE A 85 -15.84 -13.05 -11.43
N GLY A 86 -15.83 -11.93 -12.17
CA GLY A 86 -17.05 -11.16 -12.43
C GLY A 86 -17.98 -11.81 -13.44
N ARG A 87 -17.42 -12.51 -14.46
CA ARG A 87 -18.22 -13.09 -15.54
C ARG A 87 -18.63 -14.56 -15.33
N ASN A 88 -17.90 -15.30 -14.51
CA ASN A 88 -18.08 -16.74 -14.41
C ASN A 88 -18.48 -17.16 -12.99
N GLN A 89 -19.49 -18.01 -12.90
CA GLN A 89 -19.82 -18.75 -11.68
C GLN A 89 -19.19 -20.14 -11.79
N PHE A 90 -18.07 -20.36 -11.10
CA PHE A 90 -17.36 -21.65 -11.10
C PHE A 90 -17.06 -22.15 -9.69
N ARG A 91 -16.90 -23.47 -9.58
CA ARG A 91 -16.45 -24.08 -8.33
C ARG A 91 -15.03 -23.61 -8.04
N GLY A 92 -14.80 -22.90 -6.92
CA GLY A 92 -13.50 -22.34 -6.56
C GLY A 92 -13.41 -20.79 -6.65
N ARG A 93 -14.48 -20.11 -7.09
CA ARG A 93 -14.55 -18.64 -7.09
C ARG A 93 -14.21 -18.05 -5.71
N THR A 94 -14.80 -18.63 -4.66
CA THR A 94 -14.55 -18.21 -3.27
C THR A 94 -13.10 -18.45 -2.86
N LEU A 95 -12.51 -19.58 -3.25
CA LEU A 95 -11.10 -19.85 -2.99
C LEU A 95 -10.19 -18.85 -3.68
N LEU A 96 -10.46 -18.53 -4.95
CA LEU A 96 -9.69 -17.54 -5.69
C LEU A 96 -9.78 -16.14 -5.06
N LEU A 97 -10.96 -15.72 -4.64
CA LEU A 97 -11.15 -14.49 -3.89
C LEU A 97 -10.36 -14.50 -2.57
N SER A 98 -10.41 -15.59 -1.82
CA SER A 98 -9.65 -15.71 -0.57
C SER A 98 -8.15 -15.62 -0.81
N ILE A 99 -7.63 -16.20 -1.89
CA ILE A 99 -6.21 -16.11 -2.26
C ILE A 99 -5.82 -14.65 -2.62
N ILE A 100 -6.68 -13.96 -3.37
CA ILE A 100 -6.44 -12.55 -3.71
C ILE A 100 -6.47 -11.67 -2.45
N ASP A 101 -7.28 -12.02 -1.46
CA ASP A 101 -7.39 -11.27 -0.21
C ASP A 101 -6.31 -11.61 0.83
N LEU A 102 -5.54 -12.68 0.63
CA LEU A 102 -4.45 -13.06 1.53
C LEU A 102 -3.50 -11.91 1.88
N PRO A 103 -3.03 -11.10 0.91
CA PRO A 103 -2.15 -9.98 1.22
C PRO A 103 -2.74 -8.95 2.19
N PHE A 104 -4.06 -8.76 2.21
CA PHE A 104 -4.70 -7.88 3.19
C PHE A 104 -4.68 -8.44 4.61
N SER A 105 -4.70 -9.77 4.72
CA SER A 105 -4.71 -10.45 6.01
C SER A 105 -3.31 -10.62 6.60
N ILE A 106 -2.27 -10.48 5.79
CA ILE A 106 -0.88 -10.68 6.17
C ILE A 106 -0.22 -9.32 6.41
N SER A 107 0.41 -9.16 7.58
CA SER A 107 1.24 -7.97 7.83
C SER A 107 2.35 -7.85 6.79
N PRO A 108 2.68 -6.64 6.29
CA PRO A 108 3.82 -6.43 5.39
C PRO A 108 5.15 -6.97 5.93
N VAL A 109 5.32 -6.99 7.25
CA VAL A 109 6.50 -7.57 7.91
C VAL A 109 6.55 -9.08 7.71
N VAL A 110 5.42 -9.76 7.88
CA VAL A 110 5.31 -11.21 7.67
C VAL A 110 5.50 -11.55 6.20
N ALA A 111 4.93 -10.76 5.29
CA ALA A 111 5.15 -10.92 3.85
C ALA A 111 6.65 -10.78 3.48
N GLY A 112 7.33 -9.78 4.04
CA GLY A 112 8.78 -9.61 3.87
C GLY A 112 9.57 -10.79 4.40
N LEU A 113 9.24 -11.29 5.59
CA LEU A 113 9.89 -12.47 6.18
C LEU A 113 9.66 -13.72 5.31
N THR A 114 8.45 -13.90 4.78
CA THR A 114 8.14 -15.02 3.87
C THR A 114 9.01 -14.98 2.61
N ILE A 115 9.22 -13.80 2.04
CA ILE A 115 10.12 -13.62 0.91
C ILE A 115 11.56 -14.00 1.28
N VAL A 116 12.03 -13.63 2.48
CA VAL A 116 13.36 -14.03 2.97
C VAL A 116 13.47 -15.54 3.14
N LEU A 117 12.45 -16.18 3.69
CA LEU A 117 12.45 -17.65 3.91
C LEU A 117 12.34 -18.43 2.59
N LEU A 118 11.64 -17.91 1.58
CA LEU A 118 11.50 -18.56 0.28
C LEU A 118 12.73 -18.37 -0.60
N TYR A 119 13.21 -17.13 -0.71
CA TYR A 119 14.24 -16.72 -1.68
C TYR A 119 15.62 -16.48 -1.07
N GLY A 120 15.78 -16.67 0.26
CA GLY A 120 17.06 -16.60 0.94
C GLY A 120 18.01 -17.72 0.51
N LYS A 121 19.31 -17.57 0.80
CA LYS A 121 20.32 -18.59 0.49
C LYS A 121 19.97 -19.97 1.06
N ASN A 122 19.39 -20.01 2.26
CA ASN A 122 18.95 -21.23 2.92
C ASN A 122 17.45 -21.49 2.74
N GLY A 123 16.79 -20.74 1.85
CA GLY A 123 15.38 -20.86 1.57
C GLY A 123 15.07 -21.97 0.56
N TRP A 124 13.78 -22.27 0.40
CA TRP A 124 13.33 -23.34 -0.49
C TRP A 124 13.78 -23.16 -1.94
N LEU A 125 13.84 -21.90 -2.42
CA LEU A 125 14.28 -21.57 -3.77
C LEU A 125 15.72 -21.07 -3.84
N GLY A 126 16.43 -21.00 -2.71
CA GLY A 126 17.79 -20.44 -2.62
C GLY A 126 18.76 -21.11 -3.58
N ASN A 127 18.83 -22.44 -3.58
CA ASN A 127 19.74 -23.23 -4.43
C ASN A 127 19.44 -23.05 -5.92
N LEU A 128 18.14 -22.94 -6.30
CA LEU A 128 17.74 -22.69 -7.69
C LEU A 128 18.15 -21.30 -8.15
N LEU A 129 17.98 -20.31 -7.29
CA LEU A 129 18.33 -18.92 -7.60
C LEU A 129 19.85 -18.72 -7.68
N GLU A 130 20.60 -19.42 -6.85
CA GLU A 130 22.06 -19.40 -6.89
C GLU A 130 22.60 -20.04 -8.18
N SER A 131 21.97 -21.10 -8.66
CA SER A 131 22.37 -21.77 -9.93
C SER A 131 22.19 -20.90 -11.16
N ILE A 132 21.20 -19.99 -11.16
CA ILE A 132 20.93 -19.02 -12.24
C ILE A 132 21.53 -17.64 -11.97
N ASN A 133 22.31 -17.49 -10.89
CA ASN A 133 22.95 -16.25 -10.46
C ASN A 133 21.97 -15.08 -10.27
N LEU A 134 20.73 -15.36 -9.86
CA LEU A 134 19.67 -14.38 -9.66
C LEU A 134 19.56 -14.00 -8.18
N LYS A 135 19.88 -12.74 -7.86
CA LYS A 135 19.75 -12.20 -6.51
C LYS A 135 18.38 -11.52 -6.36
N ILE A 136 17.52 -12.10 -5.52
CA ILE A 136 16.19 -11.53 -5.22
C ILE A 136 16.23 -10.69 -3.93
N LEU A 137 16.83 -11.20 -2.85
CA LEU A 137 16.90 -10.49 -1.59
C LEU A 137 17.79 -9.25 -1.67
N PHE A 138 17.28 -8.16 -1.09
CA PHE A 138 17.94 -6.85 -1.10
C PHE A 138 18.29 -6.35 -2.50
N ALA A 139 17.50 -6.75 -3.50
CA ALA A 139 17.63 -6.35 -4.89
C ALA A 139 16.27 -5.92 -5.45
N ILE A 140 16.29 -5.25 -6.61
CA ILE A 140 15.07 -4.74 -7.28
C ILE A 140 13.98 -5.81 -7.43
N PRO A 141 14.27 -7.07 -7.86
CA PRO A 141 13.23 -8.08 -8.01
C PRO A 141 12.49 -8.41 -6.70
N GLY A 142 13.18 -8.43 -5.56
CA GLY A 142 12.56 -8.68 -4.27
C GLY A 142 11.61 -7.56 -3.85
N ILE A 143 12.00 -6.30 -4.09
CA ILE A 143 11.16 -5.13 -3.80
C ILE A 143 9.92 -5.13 -4.71
N VAL A 144 10.09 -5.43 -6.01
CA VAL A 144 8.98 -5.56 -6.96
C VAL A 144 8.01 -6.66 -6.53
N LEU A 145 8.52 -7.83 -6.15
CA LEU A 145 7.72 -8.96 -5.68
C LEU A 145 6.91 -8.61 -4.42
N ALA A 146 7.57 -7.99 -3.44
CA ALA A 146 6.91 -7.56 -2.20
C ALA A 146 5.82 -6.52 -2.49
N THR A 147 6.14 -5.50 -3.30
CA THR A 147 5.20 -4.45 -3.68
C THR A 147 4.03 -5.02 -4.46
N ALA A 148 4.29 -5.84 -5.49
CA ALA A 148 3.26 -6.47 -6.29
C ALA A 148 2.33 -7.35 -5.43
N PHE A 149 2.89 -8.16 -4.53
CA PHE A 149 2.11 -9.01 -3.63
C PHE A 149 1.17 -8.19 -2.74
N VAL A 150 1.69 -7.16 -2.06
CA VAL A 150 0.88 -6.35 -1.13
C VAL A 150 -0.18 -5.53 -1.86
N THR A 151 0.10 -5.07 -3.09
CA THR A 151 -0.79 -4.19 -3.84
C THR A 151 -1.70 -4.91 -4.84
N LEU A 152 -1.50 -6.22 -5.08
CA LEU A 152 -2.32 -7.03 -5.98
C LEU A 152 -3.83 -6.95 -5.70
N PRO A 153 -4.30 -7.07 -4.44
CA PRO A 153 -5.73 -7.10 -4.16
C PRO A 153 -6.42 -5.76 -4.45
N PHE A 154 -5.71 -4.63 -4.43
CA PHE A 154 -6.32 -3.32 -4.68
C PHE A 154 -6.96 -3.25 -6.07
N VAL A 155 -6.21 -3.64 -7.12
CA VAL A 155 -6.74 -3.61 -8.49
C VAL A 155 -7.89 -4.59 -8.67
N ALA A 156 -7.74 -5.82 -8.16
CA ALA A 156 -8.78 -6.84 -8.28
C ALA A 156 -10.08 -6.42 -7.58
N ARG A 157 -9.97 -5.86 -6.37
CA ARG A 157 -11.13 -5.45 -5.56
C ARG A 157 -11.88 -4.26 -6.12
N GLU A 158 -11.18 -3.28 -6.70
CA GLU A 158 -11.82 -2.09 -7.29
C GLU A 158 -12.58 -2.41 -8.57
N VAL A 159 -12.24 -3.50 -9.26
CA VAL A 159 -12.86 -3.86 -10.54
C VAL A 159 -13.93 -4.96 -10.40
N ILE A 160 -13.88 -5.76 -9.33
CA ILE A 160 -14.91 -6.77 -9.07
C ILE A 160 -16.16 -6.08 -8.50
N PRO A 161 -17.33 -6.16 -9.15
CA PRO A 161 -18.58 -5.56 -8.67
C PRO A 161 -19.15 -6.28 -7.45
#